data_41b73f31086c831e3db66338fec9cfdc
#
_entry.id   41b73f31086c831e3db66338fec9cfdc
#
_cell.length_a   1.000
_cell.length_b   1.000
_cell.length_c   1.000
_cell.angle_alpha   90.00
_cell.angle_beta   90.00
_cell.angle_gamma   90.00
#
_symmetry.space_group_name_H-M   'P 1'
#
loop_
_entity.id
_entity.type
_entity.pdbx_description
1 polymer ?
#
loop_
_entity_poly.entity_id
_entity_poly.type
_entity_poly.pdbx_seq_one_letter_code
_entity_poly.pdbx_strand_id
1 'polypeptide(L)'
;MNTASMLATFLLAALLLVARATPAGVDFSGDTREFAPEIVSTRYSDVRLTISPDGKTALWFCRNRPGGAGGYDIWMSRRKGSDWAEATPVSFNTASREFDPAFSRDGRFVYFASDRAGGIGGDDLYRVPVTKQGFGAVEHLGNEVNSARNEWAPMMFDNTLLFSSDGHGGAGRMDLFTATRRKARFDAVEALPGAVNTAADEFDATFLSDGISLIFTRADNLEKDPVALFYSDRIAGRYTVGNRLFEEINTPRSDTYAPMLDWSDPHYITFTTRRPADSLRGADLYRVEVRLHK
;
A
#
# COMPACT_ATOMS: atom_id res chain seq x y z
N MET A 1 -28.71 -73.04 5.12
CA MET A 1 -28.46 -72.30 3.89
C MET A 1 -28.92 -70.86 4.12
N ASN A 2 -28.02 -69.97 4.54
CA ASN A 2 -28.35 -68.57 4.80
C ASN A 2 -27.39 -67.73 3.97
N THR A 3 -27.95 -67.00 3.03
CA THR A 3 -27.25 -66.04 2.20
C THR A 3 -27.35 -64.67 2.90
N ALA A 4 -26.19 -64.20 3.40
CA ALA A 4 -26.06 -62.84 3.92
C ALA A 4 -25.75 -61.89 2.75
N SER A 5 -26.65 -60.93 2.56
CA SER A 5 -26.49 -59.82 1.61
C SER A 5 -25.64 -58.73 2.23
N MET A 6 -24.47 -58.43 1.68
CA MET A 6 -23.64 -57.28 2.03
C MET A 6 -24.14 -56.07 1.23
N LEU A 7 -24.77 -55.13 1.91
CA LEU A 7 -24.97 -53.76 1.36
C LEU A 7 -23.69 -52.95 1.52
N ALA A 8 -23.04 -52.63 0.41
CA ALA A 8 -21.96 -51.67 0.36
C ALA A 8 -22.55 -50.25 0.25
N THR A 9 -22.36 -49.47 1.32
CA THR A 9 -22.77 -48.08 1.35
C THR A 9 -21.65 -47.23 0.74
N PHE A 10 -21.86 -46.72 -0.47
CA PHE A 10 -20.95 -45.71 -1.06
C PHE A 10 -21.26 -44.36 -0.43
N LEU A 11 -20.37 -43.87 0.41
CA LEU A 11 -20.34 -42.45 0.83
C LEU A 11 -19.83 -41.60 -0.33
N LEU A 12 -20.73 -40.90 -1.02
CA LEU A 12 -20.40 -39.87 -1.98
C LEU A 12 -19.99 -38.60 -1.18
N ALA A 13 -18.71 -38.35 -1.02
CA ALA A 13 -18.18 -37.08 -0.50
C ALA A 13 -18.45 -36.00 -1.56
N ALA A 14 -19.50 -35.22 -1.42
CA ALA A 14 -19.72 -34.03 -2.21
C ALA A 14 -18.70 -32.98 -1.79
N LEU A 15 -17.68 -32.79 -2.63
CA LEU A 15 -16.78 -31.62 -2.53
C LEU A 15 -17.64 -30.37 -2.85
N LEU A 16 -18.09 -29.66 -1.84
CA LEU A 16 -18.64 -28.32 -2.00
C LEU A 16 -17.49 -27.41 -2.46
N LEU A 17 -17.40 -27.16 -3.77
CA LEU A 17 -16.66 -26.03 -4.30
C LEU A 17 -17.40 -24.78 -3.81
N VAL A 18 -16.93 -24.18 -2.71
CA VAL A 18 -17.35 -22.84 -2.34
C VAL A 18 -16.79 -21.92 -3.43
N ALA A 19 -17.64 -21.50 -4.35
CA ALA A 19 -17.30 -20.46 -5.31
C ALA A 19 -16.92 -19.21 -4.50
N ARG A 20 -15.64 -18.86 -4.49
CA ARG A 20 -15.15 -17.65 -3.85
C ARG A 20 -15.72 -16.47 -4.63
N ALA A 21 -16.52 -15.64 -3.96
CA ALA A 21 -16.97 -14.39 -4.55
C ALA A 21 -15.75 -13.46 -4.67
N THR A 22 -15.20 -13.35 -5.87
CA THR A 22 -14.26 -12.28 -6.19
C THR A 22 -14.99 -10.94 -6.15
N PRO A 23 -14.37 -9.85 -5.64
CA PRO A 23 -14.92 -8.52 -5.86
C PRO A 23 -15.16 -8.32 -7.36
N ALA A 24 -16.35 -7.88 -7.76
CA ALA A 24 -16.61 -7.59 -9.15
C ALA A 24 -15.55 -6.59 -9.67
N GLY A 25 -14.92 -6.91 -10.79
CA GLY A 25 -13.94 -6.03 -11.44
C GLY A 25 -12.47 -6.35 -11.19
N VAL A 26 -12.10 -7.16 -10.19
CA VAL A 26 -10.70 -7.52 -9.92
C VAL A 26 -10.55 -8.97 -9.51
N ASP A 27 -9.54 -9.64 -10.07
CA ASP A 27 -9.05 -10.94 -9.61
C ASP A 27 -7.62 -10.83 -9.11
N PHE A 28 -7.30 -11.63 -8.11
CA PHE A 28 -5.93 -11.85 -7.68
C PHE A 28 -5.54 -13.29 -8.05
N SER A 29 -4.46 -13.42 -8.80
CA SER A 29 -4.00 -14.72 -9.28
C SER A 29 -2.58 -15.00 -8.81
N GLY A 30 -2.32 -16.29 -8.62
CA GLY A 30 -1.02 -16.77 -8.17
C GLY A 30 -0.82 -16.73 -6.65
N ASP A 31 0.33 -17.25 -6.24
CA ASP A 31 0.71 -17.29 -4.85
C ASP A 31 1.16 -15.90 -4.39
N THR A 32 0.66 -15.48 -3.25
CA THR A 32 1.21 -14.33 -2.53
C THR A 32 2.63 -14.67 -2.08
N ARG A 33 3.62 -13.91 -2.53
CA ARG A 33 5.03 -14.17 -2.26
C ARG A 33 5.65 -13.06 -1.43
N GLU A 34 6.41 -13.46 -0.41
CA GLU A 34 7.28 -12.54 0.32
C GLU A 34 8.30 -11.91 -0.63
N PHE A 35 8.48 -10.60 -0.54
CA PHE A 35 9.36 -9.87 -1.44
C PHE A 35 10.79 -9.78 -0.90
N ALA A 36 11.74 -10.34 -1.64
CA ALA A 36 13.18 -10.31 -1.33
C ALA A 36 13.50 -10.59 0.15
N PRO A 37 13.20 -11.81 0.66
CA PRO A 37 13.45 -12.20 2.05
C PRO A 37 14.88 -11.89 2.48
N GLU A 38 15.04 -11.46 3.75
CA GLU A 38 16.30 -11.10 4.40
C GLU A 38 16.98 -9.82 3.86
N ILE A 39 16.54 -9.29 2.72
CA ILE A 39 17.08 -8.05 2.13
C ILE A 39 16.09 -6.90 2.31
N VAL A 40 14.84 -7.10 1.83
CA VAL A 40 13.74 -6.13 1.88
C VAL A 40 12.78 -6.51 3.00
N SER A 41 12.22 -7.72 2.97
CA SER A 41 11.47 -8.29 4.09
C SER A 41 12.44 -8.86 5.12
N THR A 42 12.51 -8.27 6.31
CA THR A 42 13.50 -8.61 7.33
C THR A 42 12.84 -8.93 8.67
N ARG A 43 13.63 -9.13 9.73
CA ARG A 43 13.09 -9.26 11.10
C ARG A 43 12.49 -7.98 11.68
N TYR A 44 12.69 -6.84 11.01
CA TYR A 44 12.12 -5.56 11.40
C TYR A 44 10.74 -5.36 10.76
N SER A 45 10.02 -4.32 11.12
CA SER A 45 8.76 -3.99 10.45
C SER A 45 9.04 -3.23 9.17
N ASP A 46 9.01 -3.94 8.06
CA ASP A 46 9.21 -3.41 6.72
C ASP A 46 7.84 -3.12 6.08
N VAL A 47 7.62 -1.89 5.63
CA VAL A 47 6.29 -1.39 5.27
C VAL A 47 6.33 -0.60 3.96
N ARG A 48 5.26 -0.72 3.16
CA ARG A 48 4.97 0.07 1.96
C ARG A 48 6.10 0.07 0.93
N LEU A 49 6.20 -1.04 0.22
CA LEU A 49 7.17 -1.22 -0.86
C LEU A 49 6.72 -0.52 -2.14
N THR A 50 7.58 0.32 -2.68
CA THR A 50 7.47 0.86 -4.04
C THR A 50 8.68 0.47 -4.89
N ILE A 51 8.45 0.11 -6.16
CA ILE A 51 9.50 -0.25 -7.12
C ILE A 51 9.53 0.80 -8.22
N SER A 52 10.74 1.27 -8.57
CA SER A 52 10.90 2.24 -9.65
C SER A 52 10.39 1.69 -10.98
N PRO A 53 9.86 2.53 -11.90
CA PRO A 53 9.30 2.07 -13.17
C PRO A 53 10.28 1.28 -14.06
N ASP A 54 11.58 1.49 -13.91
CA ASP A 54 12.63 0.73 -14.60
C ASP A 54 12.97 -0.60 -13.91
N GLY A 55 12.32 -0.92 -12.78
CA GLY A 55 12.51 -2.15 -12.02
C GLY A 55 13.85 -2.24 -11.27
N LYS A 56 14.62 -1.14 -11.19
CA LYS A 56 16.01 -1.20 -10.69
C LYS A 56 16.17 -0.77 -9.24
N THR A 57 15.19 -0.09 -8.66
CA THR A 57 15.25 0.42 -7.29
C THR A 57 13.98 0.09 -6.55
N ALA A 58 14.11 -0.51 -5.36
CA ALA A 58 13.04 -0.72 -4.40
C ALA A 58 13.23 0.25 -3.23
N LEU A 59 12.13 0.87 -2.76
CA LEU A 59 12.08 1.69 -1.57
C LEU A 59 10.96 1.18 -0.67
N TRP A 60 11.19 1.21 0.62
CA TRP A 60 10.22 0.93 1.67
C TRP A 60 10.62 1.67 2.94
N PHE A 61 9.78 1.77 3.92
CA PHE A 61 10.23 2.25 5.22
C PHE A 61 10.30 1.11 6.24
N CYS A 62 11.16 1.29 7.24
CA CYS A 62 11.35 0.31 8.29
C CYS A 62 11.42 1.00 9.65
N ARG A 63 10.84 0.36 10.66
CA ARG A 63 10.87 0.84 12.04
C ARG A 63 12.14 0.35 12.76
N ASN A 64 12.86 1.28 13.35
CA ASN A 64 13.98 0.99 14.29
C ASN A 64 15.04 0.01 13.73
N ARG A 65 15.23 -0.03 12.41
CA ARG A 65 16.29 -0.82 11.79
C ARG A 65 17.64 -0.16 12.08
N PRO A 66 18.64 -0.90 12.60
CA PRO A 66 19.97 -0.33 12.86
C PRO A 66 20.60 0.27 11.62
N GLY A 67 21.23 1.43 11.76
CA GLY A 67 21.84 2.17 10.67
C GLY A 67 20.94 3.23 10.04
N GLY A 68 19.69 3.35 10.49
CA GLY A 68 18.83 4.48 10.15
C GLY A 68 19.19 5.75 10.93
N ALA A 69 18.53 6.85 10.60
CA ALA A 69 18.75 8.18 11.19
C ALA A 69 17.70 8.53 12.26
N GLY A 70 16.48 7.99 12.14
CA GLY A 70 15.35 8.22 13.05
C GLY A 70 14.66 6.94 13.51
N GLY A 71 13.38 7.06 13.96
CA GLY A 71 12.56 5.90 14.35
C GLY A 71 11.93 5.18 13.17
N TYR A 72 11.57 5.93 12.13
CA TYR A 72 11.08 5.46 10.82
C TYR A 72 12.01 6.00 9.77
N ASP A 73 12.64 5.12 9.02
CA ASP A 73 13.54 5.48 7.95
C ASP A 73 13.15 4.82 6.64
N ILE A 74 13.31 5.52 5.53
CA ILE A 74 13.18 4.94 4.21
C ILE A 74 14.48 4.23 3.86
N TRP A 75 14.34 2.98 3.41
CA TRP A 75 15.43 2.12 2.96
C TRP A 75 15.34 1.91 1.47
N MET A 76 16.48 1.63 0.87
CA MET A 76 16.64 1.42 -0.55
C MET A 76 17.45 0.14 -0.82
N SER A 77 16.99 -0.63 -1.81
CA SER A 77 17.82 -1.66 -2.44
C SER A 77 17.85 -1.47 -3.96
N ARG A 78 18.97 -1.81 -4.58
CA ARG A 78 19.15 -1.77 -6.03
C ARG A 78 19.16 -3.17 -6.61
N ARG A 79 18.61 -3.32 -7.81
CA ARG A 79 18.64 -4.59 -8.55
C ARG A 79 20.07 -4.99 -8.86
N LYS A 80 20.41 -6.26 -8.59
CA LYS A 80 21.71 -6.86 -8.88
C LYS A 80 21.48 -8.19 -9.62
N GLY A 81 21.49 -8.15 -10.94
CA GLY A 81 21.06 -9.30 -11.75
C GLY A 81 19.59 -9.67 -11.52
N SER A 82 19.32 -10.90 -11.11
CA SER A 82 17.99 -11.36 -10.70
C SER A 82 17.59 -10.95 -9.29
N ASP A 83 18.56 -10.58 -8.45
CA ASP A 83 18.38 -10.35 -7.02
C ASP A 83 18.41 -8.87 -6.64
N TRP A 84 18.25 -8.59 -5.34
CA TRP A 84 18.36 -7.27 -4.75
C TRP A 84 19.67 -7.16 -3.96
N ALA A 85 20.33 -6.01 -4.04
CA ALA A 85 21.54 -5.74 -3.27
C ALA A 85 21.19 -5.47 -1.79
N GLU A 86 22.22 -5.49 -0.93
CA GLU A 86 22.08 -5.09 0.48
C GLU A 86 21.37 -3.74 0.61
N ALA A 87 20.43 -3.65 1.55
CA ALA A 87 19.65 -2.47 1.79
C ALA A 87 20.48 -1.37 2.47
N THR A 88 20.28 -0.13 2.03
CA THR A 88 20.92 1.05 2.63
C THR A 88 19.85 2.11 2.92
N PRO A 89 20.01 2.94 4.00
CA PRO A 89 19.13 4.06 4.23
C PRO A 89 19.30 5.10 3.10
N VAL A 90 18.21 5.81 2.76
CA VAL A 90 18.27 6.87 1.76
C VAL A 90 18.94 8.13 2.34
N SER A 91 19.54 8.94 1.47
CA SER A 91 20.30 10.13 1.86
C SER A 91 19.46 11.28 2.43
N PHE A 92 18.13 11.23 2.26
CA PHE A 92 17.23 12.28 2.74
C PHE A 92 16.49 11.92 4.05
N ASN A 93 16.82 10.79 4.68
CA ASN A 93 16.37 10.51 6.03
C ASN A 93 16.96 11.52 7.03
N THR A 94 16.22 11.80 8.10
CA THR A 94 16.58 12.71 9.17
C THR A 94 16.40 12.06 10.53
N ALA A 95 16.60 12.77 11.62
CA ALA A 95 16.25 12.28 12.96
C ALA A 95 14.73 12.22 13.21
N SER A 96 13.92 12.75 12.30
CA SER A 96 12.46 12.66 12.26
C SER A 96 12.01 11.33 11.66
N ARG A 97 10.70 11.19 11.43
CA ARG A 97 10.16 10.04 10.72
C ARG A 97 10.11 10.33 9.22
N GLU A 98 10.59 9.40 8.42
CA GLU A 98 10.40 9.36 6.97
C GLU A 98 9.75 8.03 6.62
N PHE A 99 8.54 8.06 6.03
CA PHE A 99 7.77 6.86 5.76
C PHE A 99 6.89 6.99 4.50
N ASP A 100 6.23 5.92 4.13
CA ASP A 100 5.33 5.82 2.98
C ASP A 100 5.93 6.28 1.65
N PRO A 101 7.12 5.77 1.25
CA PRO A 101 7.71 6.17 -0.02
C PRO A 101 6.87 5.68 -1.20
N ALA A 102 6.77 6.53 -2.24
CA ALA A 102 6.12 6.19 -3.50
C ALA A 102 6.85 6.82 -4.69
N PHE A 103 7.34 6.01 -5.63
CA PHE A 103 7.80 6.55 -6.91
C PHE A 103 6.64 7.16 -7.68
N SER A 104 6.89 8.29 -8.36
CA SER A 104 6.01 8.74 -9.43
C SER A 104 6.05 7.74 -10.60
N ARG A 105 4.94 7.65 -11.37
CA ARG A 105 4.84 6.77 -12.54
C ARG A 105 5.96 6.98 -13.57
N ASP A 106 6.46 8.21 -13.70
CA ASP A 106 7.56 8.57 -14.61
C ASP A 106 8.96 8.37 -13.98
N GLY A 107 9.02 7.93 -12.74
CA GLY A 107 10.26 7.66 -12.00
C GLY A 107 11.09 8.90 -11.64
N ARG A 108 10.58 10.11 -11.89
CA ARG A 108 11.36 11.35 -11.67
C ARG A 108 11.35 11.84 -10.23
N PHE A 109 10.37 11.40 -9.43
CA PHE A 109 10.23 11.80 -8.04
C PHE A 109 9.93 10.59 -7.15
N VAL A 110 10.32 10.71 -5.88
CA VAL A 110 9.78 9.91 -4.78
C VAL A 110 8.99 10.85 -3.89
N TYR A 111 7.74 10.49 -3.61
CA TYR A 111 6.86 11.14 -2.64
C TYR A 111 6.95 10.38 -1.32
N PHE A 112 6.80 11.05 -0.19
CA PHE A 112 6.85 10.41 1.13
C PHE A 112 6.21 11.30 2.19
N ALA A 113 5.93 10.74 3.36
CA ALA A 113 5.46 11.46 4.53
C ALA A 113 6.58 11.66 5.55
N SER A 114 6.54 12.77 6.30
CA SER A 114 7.53 13.06 7.34
C SER A 114 7.02 14.11 8.33
N ASP A 115 7.42 13.98 9.61
CA ASP A 115 7.24 14.99 10.66
C ASP A 115 8.49 15.87 10.86
N ARG A 116 9.32 15.99 9.81
CA ARG A 116 10.54 16.82 9.84
C ARG A 116 10.24 18.29 10.11
N ALA A 117 11.20 18.97 10.72
CA ALA A 117 11.11 20.40 10.98
C ALA A 117 10.86 21.21 9.68
N GLY A 118 10.00 22.22 9.77
CA GLY A 118 9.61 23.07 8.64
C GLY A 118 8.32 22.60 7.93
N GLY A 119 7.65 21.59 8.44
CA GLY A 119 6.29 21.22 8.05
C GLY A 119 5.23 22.21 8.57
N ILE A 120 3.97 21.93 8.24
CA ILE A 120 2.80 22.73 8.63
C ILE A 120 2.03 22.07 9.76
N GLY A 121 1.90 20.74 9.68
CA GLY A 121 1.11 19.94 10.59
C GLY A 121 1.92 18.96 11.43
N GLY A 122 1.37 17.79 11.58
CA GLY A 122 2.03 16.62 12.18
C GLY A 122 2.94 15.96 11.17
N ASP A 123 2.38 15.04 10.38
CA ASP A 123 3.07 14.44 9.25
C ASP A 123 2.64 15.14 7.96
N ASP A 124 3.59 15.70 7.23
CA ASP A 124 3.36 16.37 5.96
C ASP A 124 3.88 15.55 4.79
N LEU A 125 3.34 15.78 3.59
CA LEU A 125 3.81 15.19 2.36
C LEU A 125 4.93 16.02 1.73
N TYR A 126 5.96 15.30 1.32
CA TYR A 126 7.14 15.83 0.64
C TYR A 126 7.38 15.05 -0.65
N ARG A 127 8.25 15.58 -1.48
CA ARG A 127 8.84 14.85 -2.61
C ARG A 127 10.34 15.14 -2.72
N VAL A 128 11.04 14.24 -3.38
CA VAL A 128 12.46 14.39 -3.69
C VAL A 128 12.71 13.98 -5.14
N PRO A 129 13.45 14.78 -5.95
CA PRO A 129 13.80 14.41 -7.31
C PRO A 129 14.73 13.20 -7.33
N VAL A 130 14.49 12.26 -8.25
CA VAL A 130 15.41 11.17 -8.56
C VAL A 130 16.39 11.64 -9.63
N THR A 131 17.67 11.53 -9.35
CA THR A 131 18.75 11.98 -10.23
C THR A 131 19.69 10.82 -10.55
N LYS A 132 20.61 11.02 -11.51
CA LYS A 132 21.65 10.03 -11.82
C LYS A 132 22.61 9.77 -10.64
N GLN A 133 22.75 10.74 -9.74
CA GLN A 133 23.61 10.67 -8.56
C GLN A 133 22.88 10.16 -7.30
N GLY A 134 21.59 9.95 -7.37
CA GLY A 134 20.74 9.55 -6.24
C GLY A 134 19.54 10.48 -6.10
N PHE A 135 19.32 11.05 -4.92
CA PHE A 135 18.20 11.93 -4.63
C PHE A 135 18.65 13.39 -4.54
N GLY A 136 17.81 14.30 -5.03
CA GLY A 136 18.03 15.75 -4.97
C GLY A 136 17.59 16.36 -3.65
N ALA A 137 17.31 17.67 -3.66
CA ALA A 137 16.78 18.38 -2.50
C ALA A 137 15.32 18.00 -2.25
N VAL A 138 14.95 17.83 -0.97
CA VAL A 138 13.57 17.56 -0.55
C VAL A 138 12.73 18.82 -0.73
N GLU A 139 11.53 18.65 -1.27
CA GLU A 139 10.56 19.71 -1.51
C GLU A 139 9.28 19.39 -0.73
N HIS A 140 8.81 20.33 0.10
CA HIS A 140 7.50 20.27 0.76
C HIS A 140 6.38 20.53 -0.26
N LEU A 141 5.26 19.78 -0.19
CA LEU A 141 4.19 19.91 -1.20
C LEU A 141 3.31 21.16 -1.04
N GLY A 142 3.51 21.94 0.02
CA GLY A 142 2.81 23.20 0.24
C GLY A 142 1.46 23.06 0.95
N ASN A 143 0.86 24.20 1.25
CA ASN A 143 -0.41 24.29 2.00
C ASN A 143 -1.62 23.87 1.15
N GLU A 144 -1.46 23.76 -0.14
CA GLU A 144 -2.48 23.24 -1.04
C GLU A 144 -2.76 21.74 -0.80
N VAL A 145 -1.76 21.00 -0.28
CA VAL A 145 -1.83 19.55 -0.02
C VAL A 145 -1.81 19.28 1.48
N ASN A 146 -0.85 19.87 2.19
CA ASN A 146 -0.64 19.63 3.61
C ASN A 146 -1.54 20.51 4.47
N SER A 147 -2.03 19.95 5.56
CA SER A 147 -2.91 20.60 6.53
C SER A 147 -2.19 20.84 7.87
N ALA A 148 -2.92 21.31 8.88
CA ALA A 148 -2.39 21.43 10.25
C ALA A 148 -2.37 20.06 10.99
N ARG A 149 -2.72 18.94 10.34
CA ARG A 149 -2.78 17.62 10.95
C ARG A 149 -1.85 16.64 10.23
N ASN A 150 -2.33 15.52 9.74
CA ASN A 150 -1.49 14.50 9.15
C ASN A 150 -1.91 14.18 7.72
N GLU A 151 -0.93 14.02 6.84
CA GLU A 151 -1.06 13.52 5.49
C GLU A 151 -0.13 12.33 5.29
N TRP A 152 -0.67 11.18 4.86
CA TRP A 152 0.04 9.92 4.72
C TRP A 152 -0.12 9.30 3.34
N ALA A 153 0.74 8.34 3.05
CA ALA A 153 0.62 7.39 1.96
C ALA A 153 0.41 8.03 0.58
N PRO A 154 1.27 8.96 0.17
CA PRO A 154 1.15 9.58 -1.14
C PRO A 154 1.32 8.56 -2.27
N MET A 155 0.53 8.71 -3.34
CA MET A 155 0.71 8.03 -4.61
C MET A 155 0.46 9.00 -5.75
N MET A 156 1.42 9.18 -6.63
CA MET A 156 1.27 10.06 -7.80
C MET A 156 1.01 9.24 -9.05
N PHE A 157 -0.23 9.27 -9.55
CA PHE A 157 -0.62 8.68 -10.82
C PHE A 157 -0.84 9.79 -11.85
N ASP A 158 0.05 9.89 -12.83
CA ASP A 158 0.11 10.99 -13.80
C ASP A 158 0.12 12.37 -13.11
N ASN A 159 -0.98 13.12 -13.14
CA ASN A 159 -1.12 14.41 -12.48
C ASN A 159 -2.00 14.37 -11.21
N THR A 160 -2.46 13.21 -10.81
CA THR A 160 -3.32 13.05 -9.62
C THR A 160 -2.50 12.50 -8.47
N LEU A 161 -2.40 13.27 -7.40
CA LEU A 161 -1.91 12.83 -6.10
C LEU A 161 -3.08 12.22 -5.33
N LEU A 162 -2.94 10.97 -4.91
CA LEU A 162 -3.82 10.27 -3.99
C LEU A 162 -3.11 10.19 -2.64
N PHE A 163 -3.80 10.45 -1.55
CA PHE A 163 -3.22 10.39 -0.20
C PHE A 163 -4.32 10.25 0.86
N SER A 164 -3.93 10.02 2.09
CA SER A 164 -4.81 9.94 3.26
C SER A 164 -4.58 11.14 4.17
N SER A 165 -5.63 11.67 4.79
CA SER A 165 -5.50 12.77 5.74
C SER A 165 -6.60 12.75 6.80
N ASP A 166 -6.27 13.26 7.98
CA ASP A 166 -7.21 13.60 9.05
C ASP A 166 -7.43 15.13 9.21
N GLY A 167 -6.88 15.92 8.27
CA GLY A 167 -6.87 17.40 8.34
C GLY A 167 -7.78 18.12 7.35
N HIS A 168 -8.27 17.46 6.31
CA HIS A 168 -9.11 18.09 5.27
C HIS A 168 -10.62 17.92 5.49
N GLY A 169 -11.03 17.40 6.64
CA GLY A 169 -12.41 17.00 6.88
C GLY A 169 -12.71 15.67 6.19
N GLY A 170 -13.91 15.17 6.31
CA GLY A 170 -14.28 13.89 5.71
C GLY A 170 -15.42 13.21 6.46
N ALA A 171 -15.57 11.90 6.23
CA ALA A 171 -16.62 11.11 6.85
C ALA A 171 -16.13 10.42 8.14
N GLY A 172 -14.85 10.05 8.18
CA GLY A 172 -14.17 9.39 9.29
C GLY A 172 -13.15 10.28 9.99
N ARG A 173 -12.16 9.67 10.62
CA ARG A 173 -11.01 10.37 11.21
C ARG A 173 -9.88 10.48 10.19
N MET A 174 -9.61 9.38 9.45
CA MET A 174 -8.68 9.33 8.35
C MET A 174 -9.45 8.99 7.08
N ASP A 175 -9.35 9.82 6.06
CA ASP A 175 -10.07 9.71 4.80
C ASP A 175 -9.12 9.80 3.60
N LEU A 176 -9.59 9.35 2.44
CA LEU A 176 -8.85 9.38 1.18
C LEU A 176 -9.18 10.65 0.39
N PHE A 177 -8.12 11.32 -0.07
CA PHE A 177 -8.18 12.56 -0.82
C PHE A 177 -7.38 12.50 -2.12
N THR A 178 -7.71 13.41 -3.03
CA THR A 178 -6.91 13.67 -4.22
C THR A 178 -6.62 15.16 -4.38
N ALA A 179 -5.49 15.46 -5.02
CA ALA A 179 -5.17 16.79 -5.52
C ALA A 179 -4.58 16.68 -6.93
N THR A 180 -5.03 17.54 -7.86
CA THR A 180 -4.51 17.54 -9.23
C THR A 180 -3.33 18.48 -9.35
N ARG A 181 -2.21 17.98 -9.87
CA ARG A 181 -1.03 18.81 -10.15
C ARG A 181 -1.20 19.56 -11.47
N ARG A 182 -1.14 20.89 -11.40
CA ARG A 182 -1.08 21.78 -12.56
C ARG A 182 0.24 22.54 -12.57
N LYS A 183 1.11 22.21 -13.55
CA LYS A 183 2.48 22.77 -13.61
C LYS A 183 3.28 22.44 -12.33
N ALA A 184 3.62 23.46 -11.52
CA ALA A 184 4.41 23.32 -10.30
C ALA A 184 3.56 23.27 -9.01
N ARG A 185 2.23 23.43 -9.08
CA ARG A 185 1.31 23.50 -7.93
C ARG A 185 0.26 22.42 -7.98
N PHE A 186 -0.36 22.18 -6.83
CA PHE A 186 -1.56 21.37 -6.73
C PHE A 186 -2.79 22.27 -6.69
N ASP A 187 -3.90 21.79 -7.24
CA ASP A 187 -5.23 22.39 -7.04
C ASP A 187 -5.71 22.08 -5.61
N ALA A 188 -6.87 22.61 -5.23
CA ALA A 188 -7.51 22.30 -3.95
C ALA A 188 -7.69 20.79 -3.77
N VAL A 189 -7.49 20.33 -2.54
CA VAL A 189 -7.72 18.95 -2.12
C VAL A 189 -9.21 18.62 -2.16
N GLU A 190 -9.55 17.48 -2.71
CA GLU A 190 -10.93 16.98 -2.79
C GLU A 190 -10.99 15.57 -2.20
N ALA A 191 -11.99 15.31 -1.36
CA ALA A 191 -12.30 13.97 -0.91
C ALA A 191 -12.66 13.07 -2.11
N LEU A 192 -12.26 11.82 -2.11
CA LEU A 192 -12.67 10.90 -3.15
C LEU A 192 -14.20 10.82 -3.25
N PRO A 193 -14.76 10.99 -4.45
CA PRO A 193 -16.21 11.07 -4.63
C PRO A 193 -16.87 9.71 -4.43
N GLY A 194 -17.98 9.65 -3.75
CA GLY A 194 -18.76 8.41 -3.59
C GLY A 194 -18.87 7.96 -2.15
N ALA A 195 -18.74 6.66 -1.92
CA ALA A 195 -18.94 6.03 -0.62
C ALA A 195 -17.66 5.33 -0.10
N VAL A 196 -16.50 5.62 -0.69
CA VAL A 196 -15.23 5.00 -0.28
C VAL A 196 -14.80 5.50 1.09
N ASN A 197 -14.97 6.79 1.38
CA ASN A 197 -14.76 7.35 2.71
C ASN A 197 -16.01 7.10 3.57
N THR A 198 -15.83 6.53 4.75
CA THR A 198 -16.91 6.14 5.67
C THR A 198 -16.67 6.73 7.07
N ALA A 199 -17.45 6.33 8.06
CA ALA A 199 -17.16 6.70 9.45
C ALA A 199 -15.96 5.94 10.06
N ALA A 200 -15.42 4.95 9.35
CA ALA A 200 -14.19 4.25 9.69
C ALA A 200 -12.95 5.07 9.30
N ASP A 201 -11.78 4.48 9.45
CA ASP A 201 -10.51 5.04 8.97
C ASP A 201 -10.14 4.40 7.63
N GLU A 202 -10.07 5.18 6.55
CA GLU A 202 -9.58 4.77 5.24
C GLU A 202 -8.22 5.43 4.97
N PHE A 203 -7.22 4.59 4.67
CA PHE A 203 -5.85 5.07 4.48
C PHE A 203 -5.04 4.14 3.55
N ASP A 204 -3.79 4.48 3.27
CA ASP A 204 -2.88 3.67 2.46
C ASP A 204 -3.51 3.19 1.16
N ALA A 205 -3.92 4.10 0.30
CA ALA A 205 -4.54 3.74 -0.96
C ALA A 205 -3.55 3.70 -2.12
N THR A 206 -3.86 2.86 -3.12
CA THR A 206 -3.20 2.82 -4.42
C THR A 206 -4.24 2.74 -5.54
N PHE A 207 -4.02 3.49 -6.63
CA PHE A 207 -4.70 3.20 -7.89
C PHE A 207 -4.14 1.92 -8.49
N LEU A 208 -4.97 1.18 -9.22
CA LEU A 208 -4.52 0.10 -10.09
C LEU A 208 -4.05 0.63 -11.45
N SER A 209 -3.67 -0.26 -12.35
CA SER A 209 -3.08 0.08 -13.65
C SER A 209 -3.98 0.93 -14.57
N ASP A 210 -5.29 0.91 -14.34
CA ASP A 210 -6.27 1.75 -15.05
C ASP A 210 -6.31 3.22 -14.56
N GLY A 211 -5.65 3.52 -13.44
CA GLY A 211 -5.65 4.83 -12.80
C GLY A 211 -7.00 5.24 -12.20
N ILE A 212 -7.90 4.29 -12.00
CA ILE A 212 -9.28 4.52 -11.57
C ILE A 212 -9.64 3.63 -10.39
N SER A 213 -9.49 2.31 -10.54
CA SER A 213 -9.80 1.33 -9.49
C SER A 213 -8.85 1.46 -8.31
N LEU A 214 -9.34 1.26 -7.10
CA LEU A 214 -8.59 1.44 -5.86
C LEU A 214 -8.43 0.14 -5.09
N ILE A 215 -7.26 -0.04 -4.50
CA ILE A 215 -7.06 -0.86 -3.31
C ILE A 215 -6.63 0.07 -2.17
N PHE A 216 -7.22 -0.11 -1.01
CA PHE A 216 -6.97 0.75 0.15
C PHE A 216 -7.12 -0.03 1.45
N THR A 217 -6.58 0.52 2.52
CA THR A 217 -6.68 -0.03 3.86
C THR A 217 -7.87 0.59 4.58
N ARG A 218 -8.61 -0.23 5.35
CA ARG A 218 -9.66 0.24 6.26
C ARG A 218 -9.59 -0.47 7.60
N ALA A 219 -9.88 0.29 8.66
CA ALA A 219 -10.16 -0.18 10.01
C ALA A 219 -11.33 0.60 10.59
N ASP A 220 -12.18 -0.02 11.42
CA ASP A 220 -13.21 0.74 12.15
C ASP A 220 -12.57 1.79 13.05
N ASN A 221 -11.43 1.47 13.61
CA ASN A 221 -10.55 2.39 14.35
C ASN A 221 -9.10 1.90 14.23
N LEU A 222 -8.27 2.61 13.48
CA LEU A 222 -6.89 2.18 13.17
C LEU A 222 -5.97 2.03 14.42
N GLU A 223 -6.34 2.62 15.55
CA GLU A 223 -5.57 2.49 16.80
C GLU A 223 -5.92 1.21 17.59
N LYS A 224 -7.07 0.59 17.33
CA LYS A 224 -7.66 -0.46 18.18
C LYS A 224 -8.07 -1.71 17.42
N ASP A 225 -8.46 -1.55 16.16
CA ASP A 225 -9.06 -2.62 15.38
C ASP A 225 -8.10 -3.14 14.30
N PRO A 226 -8.21 -4.42 13.92
CA PRO A 226 -7.41 -4.97 12.84
C PRO A 226 -7.68 -4.23 11.52
N VAL A 227 -6.62 -4.05 10.74
CA VAL A 227 -6.69 -3.39 9.45
C VAL A 227 -6.74 -4.42 8.31
N ALA A 228 -7.46 -4.10 7.24
CA ALA A 228 -7.60 -4.98 6.10
C ALA A 228 -7.63 -4.19 4.78
N LEU A 229 -7.28 -4.87 3.69
CA LEU A 229 -7.36 -4.32 2.34
C LEU A 229 -8.75 -4.48 1.75
N PHE A 230 -9.20 -3.43 1.09
CA PHE A 230 -10.47 -3.33 0.37
C PHE A 230 -10.21 -2.93 -1.07
N TYR A 231 -11.10 -3.35 -1.96
CA TYR A 231 -11.14 -2.93 -3.36
C TYR A 231 -12.38 -2.09 -3.62
N SER A 232 -12.24 -0.98 -4.34
CA SER A 232 -13.35 -0.14 -4.77
C SER A 232 -13.29 0.18 -6.25
N ASP A 233 -14.42 -0.02 -6.93
CA ASP A 233 -14.66 0.44 -8.31
C ASP A 233 -15.15 1.88 -8.33
N ARG A 234 -14.87 2.56 -9.45
CA ARG A 234 -15.45 3.86 -9.74
C ARG A 234 -16.57 3.74 -10.79
N ILE A 235 -17.81 3.76 -10.35
CA ILE A 235 -19.02 3.62 -11.19
C ILE A 235 -19.65 5.00 -11.38
N ALA A 236 -19.87 5.40 -12.62
CA ALA A 236 -20.43 6.72 -12.97
C ALA A 236 -19.69 7.88 -12.26
N GLY A 237 -18.38 7.80 -12.16
CA GLY A 237 -17.54 8.82 -11.54
C GLY A 237 -17.49 8.79 -10.00
N ARG A 238 -18.14 7.84 -9.34
CA ARG A 238 -18.21 7.72 -7.88
C ARG A 238 -17.68 6.37 -7.41
N TYR A 239 -16.85 6.38 -6.37
CA TYR A 239 -16.34 5.16 -5.75
C TYR A 239 -17.42 4.43 -4.95
N THR A 240 -17.40 3.11 -5.02
CA THR A 240 -18.22 2.25 -4.16
C THR A 240 -17.69 2.29 -2.71
N VAL A 241 -18.46 1.75 -1.76
CA VAL A 241 -18.01 1.63 -0.37
C VAL A 241 -16.77 0.74 -0.24
N GLY A 242 -16.50 -0.07 -1.26
CA GLY A 242 -15.42 -1.05 -1.29
C GLY A 242 -15.82 -2.40 -0.68
N ASN A 243 -15.21 -3.44 -1.25
CA ASN A 243 -15.35 -4.82 -0.80
C ASN A 243 -14.04 -5.28 -0.15
N ARG A 244 -14.15 -5.91 1.01
CA ARG A 244 -12.99 -6.50 1.67
C ARG A 244 -12.38 -7.58 0.78
N LEU A 245 -11.07 -7.56 0.59
CA LEU A 245 -10.37 -8.61 -0.15
C LEU A 245 -10.41 -9.94 0.62
N PHE A 246 -10.22 -11.05 -0.10
CA PHE A 246 -10.32 -12.40 0.48
C PHE A 246 -9.16 -12.75 1.42
N GLU A 247 -9.27 -13.90 2.06
CA GLU A 247 -8.40 -14.33 3.16
C GLU A 247 -6.95 -14.64 2.73
N GLU A 248 -6.69 -14.89 1.45
CA GLU A 248 -5.33 -15.06 0.93
C GLU A 248 -4.51 -13.76 1.01
N ILE A 249 -5.19 -12.62 0.93
CA ILE A 249 -4.63 -11.27 1.11
C ILE A 249 -4.79 -10.85 2.57
N ASN A 250 -6.04 -10.78 3.04
CA ASN A 250 -6.39 -10.43 4.40
C ASN A 250 -6.39 -11.66 5.32
N THR A 251 -5.21 -12.22 5.58
CA THR A 251 -5.08 -13.41 6.43
C THR A 251 -5.76 -13.19 7.79
N PRO A 252 -6.59 -14.15 8.27
CA PRO A 252 -7.26 -14.01 9.55
C PRO A 252 -6.29 -13.72 10.71
N ARG A 253 -6.65 -12.77 11.57
CA ARG A 253 -5.86 -12.31 12.72
C ARG A 253 -4.53 -11.64 12.37
N SER A 254 -4.38 -11.18 11.14
CA SER A 254 -3.24 -10.38 10.69
C SER A 254 -3.72 -9.00 10.28
N ASP A 255 -2.87 -8.01 10.50
CA ASP A 255 -3.01 -6.71 9.87
C ASP A 255 -2.47 -6.79 8.45
N THR A 256 -3.27 -6.32 7.48
CA THR A 256 -2.84 -6.23 6.08
C THR A 256 -3.14 -4.81 5.58
N TYR A 257 -2.10 -4.10 5.14
CA TYR A 257 -2.16 -2.67 4.85
C TYR A 257 -1.09 -2.22 3.83
N ALA A 258 -1.03 -0.94 3.56
CA ALA A 258 -0.05 -0.28 2.72
C ALA A 258 0.08 -0.90 1.31
N PRO A 259 -1.03 -1.06 0.56
CA PRO A 259 -0.98 -1.54 -0.82
C PRO A 259 -0.27 -0.52 -1.71
N MET A 260 0.49 -1.00 -2.70
CA MET A 260 1.15 -0.16 -3.70
C MET A 260 1.18 -0.87 -5.05
N LEU A 261 0.81 -0.15 -6.12
CA LEU A 261 1.00 -0.64 -7.49
C LEU A 261 2.49 -0.78 -7.79
N ASP A 262 2.88 -1.93 -8.34
CA ASP A 262 4.25 -2.12 -8.83
C ASP A 262 4.43 -1.42 -10.17
N TRP A 263 5.11 -0.28 -10.17
CA TRP A 263 5.34 0.50 -11.39
C TRP A 263 6.20 -0.21 -12.43
N SER A 264 7.00 -1.19 -12.02
CA SER A 264 7.84 -1.97 -12.94
C SER A 264 7.06 -3.05 -13.68
N ASP A 265 5.94 -3.50 -13.09
CA ASP A 265 5.00 -4.46 -13.67
C ASP A 265 3.59 -4.22 -13.10
N PRO A 266 2.79 -3.36 -13.76
CA PRO A 266 1.47 -2.96 -13.25
C PRO A 266 0.40 -4.06 -13.20
N HIS A 267 0.76 -5.31 -13.51
CA HIS A 267 -0.05 -6.49 -13.19
C HIS A 267 0.14 -6.96 -11.75
N TYR A 268 0.97 -6.30 -10.96
CA TYR A 268 1.23 -6.65 -9.57
C TYR A 268 0.98 -5.49 -8.64
N ILE A 269 0.56 -5.84 -7.43
CA ILE A 269 0.62 -4.95 -6.28
C ILE A 269 1.56 -5.54 -5.22
N THR A 270 2.12 -4.66 -4.41
CA THR A 270 2.77 -5.02 -3.15
C THR A 270 1.87 -4.61 -1.99
N PHE A 271 2.03 -5.25 -0.85
CA PHE A 271 1.33 -4.90 0.38
C PHE A 271 2.12 -5.38 1.60
N THR A 272 1.74 -4.90 2.75
CA THR A 272 2.36 -5.23 4.02
C THR A 272 1.42 -6.12 4.82
N THR A 273 1.94 -7.18 5.43
CA THR A 273 1.18 -7.97 6.41
C THR A 273 2.09 -8.60 7.46
N ARG A 274 1.56 -8.79 8.66
CA ARG A 274 2.16 -9.62 9.70
C ARG A 274 1.42 -10.94 9.76
N ARG A 275 2.04 -12.03 9.33
CA ARG A 275 1.42 -13.36 9.39
C ARG A 275 1.56 -14.00 10.77
N PRO A 276 0.54 -14.74 11.27
CA PRO A 276 0.59 -15.33 12.63
C PRO A 276 1.73 -16.31 12.86
N ALA A 277 2.23 -16.98 11.83
CA ALA A 277 3.36 -17.91 11.91
C ALA A 277 4.69 -17.21 12.23
N ASP A 278 4.78 -15.89 11.98
CA ASP A 278 5.99 -15.10 12.07
C ASP A 278 5.96 -14.14 13.28
N SER A 279 5.36 -14.56 14.39
CA SER A 279 5.15 -13.73 15.59
C SER A 279 6.42 -13.10 16.19
N LEU A 280 7.60 -13.59 15.80
CA LEU A 280 8.91 -13.04 16.20
C LEU A 280 9.49 -12.05 15.18
N ARG A 281 8.90 -11.95 13.99
CA ARG A 281 9.27 -10.99 12.95
C ARG A 281 8.32 -9.79 12.99
N GLY A 282 8.76 -8.68 12.43
CA GLY A 282 7.90 -7.52 12.20
C GLY A 282 6.83 -7.78 11.13
N ALA A 283 6.31 -6.72 10.55
CA ALA A 283 5.51 -6.81 9.33
C ALA A 283 6.45 -6.99 8.13
N ASP A 284 6.05 -7.81 7.17
CA ASP A 284 6.81 -8.12 5.95
C ASP A 284 6.06 -7.68 4.70
N LEU A 285 6.80 -7.57 3.62
CA LEU A 285 6.32 -7.10 2.31
C LEU A 285 6.02 -8.27 1.39
N TYR A 286 4.86 -8.23 0.79
CA TYR A 286 4.38 -9.27 -0.13
C TYR A 286 4.03 -8.67 -1.49
N ARG A 287 4.05 -9.53 -2.52
CA ARG A 287 3.68 -9.18 -3.89
C ARG A 287 2.68 -10.21 -4.42
N VAL A 288 1.66 -9.74 -5.13
CA VAL A 288 0.61 -10.58 -5.72
C VAL A 288 0.20 -10.04 -7.09
N GLU A 289 -0.13 -10.94 -8.01
CA GLU A 289 -0.67 -10.56 -9.32
C GLU A 289 -2.12 -10.10 -9.20
N VAL A 290 -2.45 -9.00 -9.87
CA VAL A 290 -3.78 -8.41 -9.94
C VAL A 290 -4.24 -8.29 -11.39
N ARG A 291 -5.47 -8.69 -11.69
CA ARG A 291 -6.09 -8.59 -13.01
C ARG A 291 -7.38 -7.82 -12.92
N LEU A 292 -7.49 -6.78 -13.73
CA LEU A 292 -8.73 -6.03 -13.89
C LEU A 292 -9.60 -6.70 -14.95
N HIS A 293 -10.87 -6.87 -14.64
CA HIS A 293 -11.90 -7.28 -15.60
C HIS A 293 -12.52 -6.05 -16.22
N LYS A 294 -12.58 -6.03 -17.55
CA LYS A 294 -13.24 -4.97 -18.32
C LYS A 294 -14.72 -5.24 -18.45
#